data_74d1cb8d1ff1252f455acc8d14db686f
#
_entry.id   74d1cb8d1ff1252f455acc8d14db686f
#
_cell.length_a   1.000
_cell.length_b   1.000
_cell.length_c   1.000
_cell.angle_alpha   90.00
_cell.angle_beta   90.00
_cell.angle_gamma   90.00
#
_symmetry.space_group_name_H-M   'P 1'
#
loop_
_entity.id
_entity.type
_entity.pdbx_description
1 polymer ?
#
loop_
_entity_poly.entity_id
_entity_poly.type
_entity_poly.pdbx_seq_one_letter_code
_entity_poly.pdbx_strand_id
1 'polypeptide(L)'
;HDPERLGAKESGITDYLIYDNYRRASLLDHFFDYNIRLDELMRSEYEEKGDFIGSPYLLERINERQALGVRLSREGLASGNNVKIDKSVSFRKSGIRVDYLIEGRHSGIFATEFNLSFLGSPYPSIHAGGKALFMKDKGAHSGVKSFYIKDEFLNMKLEFSFDEKVDVWHYPIETVSLSEGGVERLYQGTAFLFMKKIDFNGNKRLGFNVSFGEVK
;
A
#
# COMPACT_ATOMS: atom_id res chain seq x y z
N HIS A 1 -6.98 -1.84 -31.51
CA HIS A 1 -8.26 -1.15 -31.29
C HIS A 1 -7.92 0.28 -30.91
N ASP A 2 -8.36 1.23 -31.70
CA ASP A 2 -8.16 2.66 -31.47
C ASP A 2 -9.30 3.14 -30.53
N PRO A 3 -8.98 3.57 -29.29
CA PRO A 3 -9.98 4.01 -28.33
C PRO A 3 -10.79 5.22 -28.79
N GLU A 4 -10.24 6.05 -29.68
CA GLU A 4 -10.94 7.19 -30.24
C GLU A 4 -12.12 6.80 -31.15
N ARG A 5 -12.13 5.57 -31.69
CA ARG A 5 -13.24 5.02 -32.48
C ARG A 5 -14.41 4.51 -31.61
N LEU A 6 -14.21 4.35 -30.30
CA LEU A 6 -15.21 3.77 -29.38
C LEU A 6 -16.01 4.84 -28.59
N GLY A 7 -15.87 6.12 -28.92
CA GLY A 7 -16.62 7.19 -28.25
C GLY A 7 -16.20 7.32 -26.78
N ALA A 8 -14.93 7.65 -26.52
CA ALA A 8 -14.45 7.89 -25.17
C ALA A 8 -15.24 9.04 -24.50
N LYS A 9 -15.79 8.81 -23.30
CA LYS A 9 -16.47 9.85 -22.50
C LYS A 9 -15.50 10.92 -21.99
N GLU A 10 -14.21 10.58 -21.87
CA GLU A 10 -13.15 11.47 -21.40
C GLU A 10 -12.01 11.52 -22.45
N SER A 11 -11.44 12.71 -22.66
CA SER A 11 -10.24 12.87 -23.47
C SER A 11 -9.02 12.29 -22.75
N GLY A 12 -8.07 11.69 -23.47
CA GLY A 12 -6.83 11.15 -22.88
C GLY A 12 -7.01 9.85 -22.09
N ILE A 13 -8.11 9.10 -22.32
CA ILE A 13 -8.41 7.85 -21.59
C ILE A 13 -7.31 6.79 -21.78
N THR A 14 -6.55 6.86 -22.87
CA THR A 14 -5.40 5.98 -23.14
C THR A 14 -4.30 6.09 -22.09
N ASP A 15 -4.15 7.25 -21.45
CA ASP A 15 -3.15 7.47 -20.42
C ASP A 15 -3.45 6.69 -19.11
N TYR A 16 -4.67 6.16 -19.01
CA TYR A 16 -5.16 5.34 -17.89
C TYR A 16 -5.19 3.83 -18.20
N LEU A 17 -4.72 3.43 -19.39
CA LEU A 17 -4.49 2.02 -19.72
C LEU A 17 -3.20 1.53 -19.06
N ILE A 18 -3.22 1.43 -17.76
CA ILE A 18 -2.08 0.99 -16.94
C ILE A 18 -2.29 -0.47 -16.58
N TYR A 19 -1.27 -1.29 -16.82
CA TYR A 19 -1.26 -2.69 -16.40
C TYR A 19 -0.33 -2.86 -15.23
N ASP A 20 -0.88 -3.36 -14.12
CA ASP A 20 -0.07 -3.69 -12.96
C ASP A 20 0.93 -4.81 -13.29
N ASN A 21 2.17 -4.65 -12.85
CA ASN A 21 3.23 -5.65 -13.03
C ASN A 21 3.09 -6.83 -12.04
N TYR A 22 2.18 -6.70 -11.05
CA TYR A 22 1.93 -7.70 -10.02
C TYR A 22 0.47 -7.63 -9.55
N ARG A 23 0.02 -8.68 -8.86
CA ARG A 23 -1.31 -8.71 -8.26
C ARG A 23 -1.36 -7.78 -7.04
N ARG A 24 -2.22 -6.78 -7.05
CA ARG A 24 -2.47 -5.89 -5.92
C ARG A 24 -3.03 -6.67 -4.72
N ALA A 25 -2.36 -6.56 -3.60
CA ALA A 25 -2.76 -7.12 -2.31
C ALA A 25 -2.31 -6.20 -1.18
N SER A 26 -2.67 -6.49 0.07
CA SER A 26 -2.14 -5.75 1.22
C SER A 26 -0.93 -6.47 1.81
N LEU A 27 -0.02 -5.70 2.43
CA LEU A 27 1.24 -6.15 3.02
C LEU A 27 2.24 -6.69 1.99
N LEU A 28 2.27 -6.09 0.79
CA LEU A 28 3.34 -6.33 -0.19
C LEU A 28 4.58 -5.56 0.22
N ASP A 29 5.74 -6.18 0.06
CA ASP A 29 7.02 -5.62 0.48
C ASP A 29 7.83 -5.20 -0.73
N HIS A 30 8.18 -3.90 -0.77
CA HIS A 30 8.91 -3.25 -1.84
C HIS A 30 10.27 -2.76 -1.37
N PHE A 31 11.23 -2.72 -2.29
CA PHE A 31 12.50 -2.05 -2.12
C PHE A 31 12.74 -1.11 -3.30
N PHE A 32 12.97 0.17 -3.00
CA PHE A 32 13.18 1.20 -4.01
C PHE A 32 14.50 1.94 -3.81
N ASP A 33 14.97 2.57 -4.88
CA ASP A 33 15.98 3.61 -4.77
C ASP A 33 15.42 4.88 -4.12
N TYR A 34 16.28 5.76 -3.62
CA TYR A 34 15.89 7.01 -2.96
C TYR A 34 15.18 8.01 -3.89
N ASN A 35 15.32 7.86 -5.20
CA ASN A 35 14.79 8.76 -6.22
C ASN A 35 13.43 8.34 -6.78
N ILE A 36 12.80 7.29 -6.25
CA ILE A 36 11.46 6.85 -6.66
C ILE A 36 10.45 8.01 -6.63
N ARG A 37 9.57 8.06 -7.60
CA ARG A 37 8.54 9.09 -7.73
C ARG A 37 7.14 8.50 -7.69
N LEU A 38 6.20 9.25 -7.10
CA LEU A 38 4.81 8.82 -6.99
C LEU A 38 4.17 8.54 -8.35
N ASP A 39 4.46 9.38 -9.36
CA ASP A 39 3.89 9.23 -10.70
C ASP A 39 4.42 7.96 -11.41
N GLU A 40 5.66 7.55 -11.15
CA GLU A 40 6.24 6.31 -11.66
C GLU A 40 5.56 5.09 -11.05
N LEU A 41 5.28 5.12 -9.73
CA LEU A 41 4.53 4.08 -9.04
C LEU A 41 3.10 3.94 -9.59
N MET A 42 2.41 5.08 -9.78
CA MET A 42 1.05 5.10 -10.33
C MET A 42 0.96 4.49 -11.72
N ARG A 43 2.00 4.64 -12.55
CA ARG A 43 2.06 4.13 -13.92
C ARG A 43 2.70 2.76 -14.05
N SER A 44 3.13 2.15 -12.94
CA SER A 44 3.93 0.92 -12.95
C SER A 44 5.22 1.05 -13.79
N GLU A 45 5.78 2.27 -13.88
CA GLU A 45 6.97 2.65 -14.65
C GLU A 45 8.19 2.82 -13.75
N TYR A 46 8.32 2.02 -12.72
CA TYR A 46 9.41 2.05 -11.76
C TYR A 46 10.21 0.76 -11.78
N GLU A 47 11.42 0.83 -11.25
CA GLU A 47 12.26 -0.36 -11.06
C GLU A 47 12.15 -0.85 -9.61
N GLU A 48 11.59 -2.06 -9.44
CA GLU A 48 11.62 -2.77 -8.17
C GLU A 48 13.03 -3.30 -7.90
N LYS A 49 13.59 -2.97 -6.74
CA LYS A 49 14.94 -3.40 -6.34
C LYS A 49 14.93 -4.66 -5.49
N GLY A 50 13.75 -5.14 -5.10
CA GLY A 50 13.53 -6.37 -4.38
C GLY A 50 12.88 -7.46 -5.22
N ASP A 51 13.05 -8.71 -4.84
CA ASP A 51 12.38 -9.87 -5.45
C ASP A 51 11.23 -10.41 -4.57
N PHE A 52 10.70 -9.56 -3.67
CA PHE A 52 9.71 -9.95 -2.67
C PHE A 52 8.28 -9.92 -3.19
N ILE A 53 7.97 -9.04 -4.17
CA ILE A 53 6.65 -8.95 -4.78
C ILE A 53 6.34 -10.21 -5.59
N GLY A 54 5.13 -10.73 -5.40
CA GLY A 54 4.66 -11.91 -6.13
C GLY A 54 5.37 -13.22 -5.75
N SER A 55 6.29 -13.17 -4.81
CA SER A 55 7.04 -14.33 -4.35
C SER A 55 6.43 -14.93 -3.08
N PRO A 56 6.42 -16.26 -2.92
CA PRO A 56 5.81 -16.90 -1.76
C PRO A 56 6.64 -16.68 -0.50
N TYR A 57 5.95 -16.46 0.61
CA TYR A 57 6.50 -16.49 1.96
C TYR A 57 6.19 -17.82 2.63
N LEU A 58 7.11 -18.32 3.44
CA LEU A 58 6.83 -19.40 4.37
C LEU A 58 5.87 -18.87 5.44
N LEU A 59 4.73 -19.55 5.61
CA LEU A 59 3.69 -19.15 6.54
C LEU A 59 3.67 -20.07 7.75
N GLU A 60 3.71 -19.49 8.94
CA GLU A 60 3.54 -20.15 10.23
C GLU A 60 2.36 -19.53 10.98
N ARG A 61 1.54 -20.33 11.61
CA ARG A 61 0.44 -19.86 12.49
C ARG A 61 1.00 -19.54 13.87
N ILE A 62 0.65 -18.36 14.38
CA ILE A 62 0.88 -18.00 15.78
C ILE A 62 -0.42 -18.29 16.53
N ASN A 63 -0.36 -19.28 17.44
CA ASN A 63 -1.50 -19.65 18.28
C ASN A 63 -1.03 -19.74 19.73
N GLU A 64 -0.78 -18.58 20.31
CA GLU A 64 -0.41 -18.43 21.73
C GLU A 64 -1.65 -18.03 22.54
N ARG A 65 -1.65 -18.30 23.85
CA ARG A 65 -2.82 -18.04 24.72
C ARG A 65 -3.36 -16.60 24.67
N GLN A 66 -2.58 -15.66 24.17
CA GLN A 66 -2.93 -14.22 24.09
C GLN A 66 -2.78 -13.58 22.72
N ALA A 67 -2.31 -14.32 21.71
CA ALA A 67 -2.10 -13.81 20.37
C ALA A 67 -2.47 -14.82 19.30
N LEU A 68 -3.46 -14.49 18.50
CA LEU A 68 -3.79 -15.18 17.26
C LEU A 68 -3.16 -14.40 16.09
N GLY A 69 -2.47 -15.08 15.21
CA GLY A 69 -1.82 -14.40 14.09
C GLY A 69 -1.10 -15.35 13.13
N VAL A 70 -0.30 -14.74 12.27
CA VAL A 70 0.57 -15.46 11.34
C VAL A 70 1.94 -14.81 11.32
N ARG A 71 2.98 -15.63 11.12
CA ARG A 71 4.32 -15.20 10.75
C ARG A 71 4.58 -15.57 9.31
N LEU A 72 5.17 -14.65 8.58
CA LEU A 72 5.55 -14.80 7.17
C LEU A 72 7.04 -14.55 7.08
N SER A 73 7.80 -15.52 6.58
CA SER A 73 9.26 -15.42 6.45
C SER A 73 9.68 -15.67 5.01
N ARG A 74 10.62 -14.85 4.51
CA ARG A 74 11.23 -15.01 3.20
C ARG A 74 12.67 -14.49 3.19
N GLU A 75 13.53 -15.24 2.54
CA GLU A 75 14.86 -14.81 2.09
C GLU A 75 14.79 -14.45 0.60
N GLY A 76 15.41 -13.35 0.22
CA GLY A 76 15.41 -12.82 -1.15
C GLY A 76 16.53 -11.82 -1.37
N LEU A 77 16.45 -11.08 -2.45
CA LEU A 77 17.41 -10.06 -2.83
C LEU A 77 16.79 -8.67 -2.75
N ALA A 78 17.55 -7.68 -2.28
CA ALA A 78 17.24 -6.27 -2.40
C ALA A 78 18.50 -5.52 -2.84
N SER A 79 18.44 -4.84 -3.98
CA SER A 79 19.61 -4.17 -4.61
C SER A 79 20.83 -5.09 -4.71
N GLY A 80 20.62 -6.38 -5.05
CA GLY A 80 21.67 -7.39 -5.21
C GLY A 80 22.24 -7.96 -3.90
N ASN A 81 21.77 -7.53 -2.73
CA ASN A 81 22.19 -8.08 -1.44
C ASN A 81 21.15 -9.06 -0.90
N ASN A 82 21.62 -10.08 -0.18
CA ASN A 82 20.72 -10.99 0.54
C ASN A 82 19.98 -10.22 1.67
N VAL A 83 18.68 -10.34 1.67
CA VAL A 83 17.80 -9.78 2.70
C VAL A 83 16.82 -10.85 3.13
N LYS A 84 16.58 -10.93 4.44
CA LYS A 84 15.50 -11.73 5.01
C LYS A 84 14.45 -10.82 5.61
N ILE A 85 13.20 -11.11 5.33
CA ILE A 85 12.04 -10.47 5.96
C ILE A 85 11.30 -11.51 6.79
N ASP A 86 11.19 -11.25 8.08
CA ASP A 86 10.24 -11.89 8.97
C ASP A 86 9.17 -10.86 9.34
N LYS A 87 7.91 -11.09 8.95
CA LYS A 87 6.78 -10.26 9.35
C LYS A 87 5.74 -11.05 10.09
N SER A 88 5.22 -10.50 11.18
CA SER A 88 4.11 -11.07 11.92
C SER A 88 2.88 -10.18 11.84
N VAL A 89 1.73 -10.79 11.64
CA VAL A 89 0.43 -10.14 11.67
C VAL A 89 -0.35 -10.73 12.83
N SER A 90 -0.57 -9.93 13.88
CA SER A 90 -1.28 -10.35 15.09
C SER A 90 -2.65 -9.71 15.13
N PHE A 91 -3.69 -10.51 15.35
CA PHE A 91 -5.06 -10.02 15.50
C PHE A 91 -5.27 -9.40 16.88
N ARG A 92 -5.97 -8.28 16.90
CA ARG A 92 -6.37 -7.54 18.10
C ARG A 92 -7.89 -7.43 18.14
N LYS A 93 -8.46 -7.04 19.28
CA LYS A 93 -9.91 -6.90 19.44
C LYS A 93 -10.53 -5.93 18.40
N SER A 94 -9.82 -4.87 18.02
CA SER A 94 -10.29 -3.82 17.11
C SER A 94 -9.31 -3.54 15.98
N GLY A 95 -8.61 -4.56 15.47
CA GLY A 95 -7.65 -4.36 14.39
C GLY A 95 -6.55 -5.40 14.32
N ILE A 96 -5.43 -5.01 13.72
CA ILE A 96 -4.23 -5.83 13.59
C ILE A 96 -2.98 -5.08 14.00
N ARG A 97 -1.98 -5.82 14.45
CA ARG A 97 -0.61 -5.35 14.61
C ARG A 97 0.28 -6.04 13.58
N VAL A 98 1.09 -5.26 12.88
CA VAL A 98 2.09 -5.76 11.93
C VAL A 98 3.47 -5.39 12.44
N ASP A 99 4.35 -6.38 12.56
CA ASP A 99 5.74 -6.21 12.98
C ASP A 99 6.65 -6.81 11.91
N TYR A 100 7.72 -6.08 11.56
CA TYR A 100 8.77 -6.48 10.64
C TYR A 100 10.10 -6.61 11.35
N LEU A 101 10.83 -7.67 11.04
CA LEU A 101 12.28 -7.79 11.23
C LEU A 101 12.88 -7.99 9.84
N ILE A 102 13.72 -7.04 9.42
CA ILE A 102 14.43 -7.07 8.16
C ILE A 102 15.90 -7.27 8.49
N GLU A 103 16.50 -8.35 7.99
CA GLU A 103 17.89 -8.72 8.25
C GLU A 103 18.68 -8.74 6.95
N GLY A 104 19.95 -8.34 6.99
CA GLY A 104 20.84 -8.31 5.84
C GLY A 104 21.53 -6.97 5.65
N ARG A 105 21.68 -6.54 4.39
CA ARG A 105 22.23 -5.24 4.03
C ARG A 105 21.39 -4.57 2.94
N HIS A 106 20.96 -3.36 3.19
CA HIS A 106 20.27 -2.56 2.19
C HIS A 106 20.44 -1.05 2.46
N SER A 107 20.54 -0.28 1.39
CA SER A 107 20.51 1.20 1.40
C SER A 107 19.53 1.66 0.34
N GLY A 108 18.42 2.29 0.77
CA GLY A 108 17.31 2.67 -0.11
C GLY A 108 16.04 2.93 0.67
N ILE A 109 14.90 2.63 0.06
CA ILE A 109 13.58 2.73 0.68
C ILE A 109 12.99 1.33 0.78
N PHE A 110 12.61 0.93 1.99
CA PHE A 110 11.67 -0.16 2.20
C PHE A 110 10.26 0.41 2.26
N ALA A 111 9.30 -0.24 1.58
CA ALA A 111 7.91 0.15 1.64
C ALA A 111 7.00 -1.06 1.81
N THR A 112 5.92 -0.86 2.58
CA THR A 112 4.81 -1.80 2.67
C THR A 112 3.63 -1.23 1.91
N GLU A 113 3.14 -1.95 0.90
CA GLU A 113 1.92 -1.59 0.17
C GLU A 113 0.68 -2.15 0.88
N PHE A 114 -0.34 -1.30 1.02
CA PHE A 114 -1.63 -1.65 1.58
C PHE A 114 -2.75 -1.15 0.67
N ASN A 115 -3.50 -2.06 0.08
CA ASN A 115 -4.58 -1.72 -0.85
C ASN A 115 -5.94 -1.77 -0.17
N LEU A 116 -6.72 -0.71 -0.32
CA LEU A 116 -8.04 -0.57 0.28
C LEU A 116 -9.08 -0.21 -0.78
N SER A 117 -10.25 -0.85 -0.68
CA SER A 117 -11.41 -0.52 -1.49
C SER A 117 -12.62 -0.28 -0.59
N PHE A 118 -13.25 0.87 -0.75
CA PHE A 118 -14.50 1.27 -0.09
C PHE A 118 -15.62 1.28 -1.14
N LEU A 119 -15.89 0.10 -1.71
CA LEU A 119 -16.94 -0.06 -2.71
C LEU A 119 -18.30 0.27 -2.09
N GLY A 120 -19.04 1.17 -2.72
CA GLY A 120 -20.37 1.60 -2.27
C GLY A 120 -20.39 2.87 -1.42
N SER A 121 -19.25 3.34 -0.95
CA SER A 121 -19.16 4.64 -0.29
C SER A 121 -18.75 5.73 -1.28
N PRO A 122 -19.54 6.84 -1.38
CA PRO A 122 -19.24 7.86 -2.36
C PRO A 122 -17.99 8.70 -2.03
N TYR A 123 -17.63 8.87 -0.73
CA TYR A 123 -16.62 9.85 -0.34
C TYR A 123 -15.84 9.50 0.95
N PRO A 124 -15.11 8.38 1.02
CA PRO A 124 -14.21 8.20 2.14
C PRO A 124 -13.06 9.23 2.05
N SER A 125 -12.67 9.79 3.20
CA SER A 125 -11.64 10.82 3.29
C SER A 125 -10.42 10.32 4.06
N ILE A 126 -9.22 10.68 3.58
CA ILE A 126 -7.92 10.41 4.22
C ILE A 126 -7.55 11.64 5.04
N HIS A 127 -7.21 11.45 6.31
CA HIS A 127 -6.77 12.51 7.21
C HIS A 127 -5.32 12.26 7.63
N ALA A 128 -4.39 12.96 7.00
CA ALA A 128 -2.96 12.86 7.25
C ALA A 128 -2.33 14.24 7.38
N GLY A 129 -1.49 14.45 8.41
CA GLY A 129 -0.76 15.71 8.59
C GLY A 129 -1.64 16.96 8.69
N GLY A 130 -2.85 16.85 9.23
CA GLY A 130 -3.81 17.96 9.35
C GLY A 130 -4.56 18.31 8.07
N LYS A 131 -4.40 17.52 7.00
CA LYS A 131 -5.11 17.69 5.72
C LYS A 131 -6.12 16.56 5.53
N ALA A 132 -7.26 16.89 4.91
CA ALA A 132 -8.24 15.92 4.45
C ALA A 132 -8.17 15.83 2.91
N LEU A 133 -8.10 14.60 2.38
CA LEU A 133 -8.07 14.29 0.95
C LEU A 133 -9.07 13.19 0.65
N PHE A 134 -9.57 13.12 -0.56
CA PHE A 134 -10.41 12.01 -0.98
C PHE A 134 -9.57 10.77 -1.34
N MET A 135 -10.16 9.58 -1.21
CA MET A 135 -9.52 8.33 -1.60
C MET A 135 -9.14 8.25 -3.09
N LYS A 136 -9.82 9.05 -3.92
CA LYS A 136 -9.54 9.16 -5.37
C LYS A 136 -8.41 10.14 -5.70
N ASP A 137 -7.93 10.89 -4.72
CA ASP A 137 -6.79 11.79 -4.91
C ASP A 137 -5.48 11.03 -4.78
N LYS A 138 -4.42 11.58 -5.33
CA LYS A 138 -3.06 11.17 -5.04
C LYS A 138 -2.41 12.10 -4.02
N GLY A 139 -1.56 11.55 -3.17
CA GLY A 139 -0.87 12.35 -2.16
C GLY A 139 0.42 11.73 -1.67
N ALA A 140 1.33 12.60 -1.24
CA ALA A 140 2.58 12.25 -0.59
C ALA A 140 2.71 13.04 0.71
N HIS A 141 2.81 12.34 1.83
CA HIS A 141 2.88 12.89 3.18
C HIS A 141 4.15 12.41 3.85
N SER A 142 5.02 13.33 4.27
CA SER A 142 6.29 12.97 4.90
C SER A 142 6.20 13.04 6.42
N GLY A 143 6.94 12.14 7.07
CA GLY A 143 7.11 12.14 8.53
C GLY A 143 5.83 11.85 9.32
N VAL A 144 4.94 11.05 8.77
CA VAL A 144 3.65 10.68 9.36
C VAL A 144 3.85 9.68 10.50
N LYS A 145 3.27 9.98 11.66
CA LYS A 145 3.23 9.05 12.81
C LYS A 145 1.91 8.29 12.89
N SER A 146 0.83 8.91 12.41
CA SER A 146 -0.48 8.28 12.25
C SER A 146 -1.30 9.01 11.21
N PHE A 147 -2.22 8.30 10.59
CA PHE A 147 -3.28 8.86 9.75
C PHE A 147 -4.52 7.99 9.88
N TYR A 148 -5.67 8.51 9.45
CA TYR A 148 -6.88 7.71 9.43
C TYR A 148 -7.70 7.98 8.16
N ILE A 149 -8.51 7.00 7.83
CA ILE A 149 -9.52 7.07 6.78
C ILE A 149 -10.88 7.09 7.48
N LYS A 150 -11.70 8.04 7.10
CA LYS A 150 -13.06 8.22 7.62
C LYS A 150 -14.06 7.98 6.50
N ASP A 151 -15.02 7.12 6.75
CA ASP A 151 -16.16 6.88 5.90
C ASP A 151 -17.44 7.16 6.68
N GLU A 152 -18.04 8.31 6.42
CA GLU A 152 -19.26 8.74 7.11
C GLU A 152 -20.48 7.91 6.72
N PHE A 153 -20.53 7.41 5.49
CA PHE A 153 -21.64 6.59 5.01
C PHE A 153 -21.65 5.22 5.70
N LEU A 154 -20.49 4.61 5.87
CA LEU A 154 -20.33 3.33 6.57
C LEU A 154 -20.20 3.49 8.10
N ASN A 155 -20.18 4.72 8.61
CA ASN A 155 -19.87 5.04 10.01
C ASN A 155 -18.57 4.36 10.50
N MET A 156 -17.55 4.36 9.65
CA MET A 156 -16.32 3.63 9.89
C MET A 156 -15.10 4.56 9.89
N LYS A 157 -14.21 4.36 10.89
CA LYS A 157 -12.88 4.95 10.95
C LYS A 157 -11.85 3.82 10.91
N LEU A 158 -10.90 3.92 9.99
CA LEU A 158 -9.73 3.06 9.91
C LEU A 158 -8.49 3.89 10.21
N GLU A 159 -7.76 3.55 11.28
CA GLU A 159 -6.59 4.31 11.72
C GLU A 159 -5.32 3.48 11.62
N PHE A 160 -4.29 4.08 11.03
CA PHE A 160 -2.93 3.56 10.96
C PHE A 160 -2.02 4.34 11.91
N SER A 161 -1.26 3.63 12.74
CA SER A 161 -0.29 4.24 13.65
C SER A 161 1.03 3.48 13.59
N PHE A 162 2.13 4.20 13.40
CA PHE A 162 3.47 3.68 13.15
C PHE A 162 4.37 3.83 14.38
N ASP A 163 5.27 2.86 14.60
CA ASP A 163 6.26 2.92 15.70
C ASP A 163 7.29 4.03 15.46
N GLU A 164 7.63 4.28 14.20
CA GLU A 164 8.49 5.38 13.76
C GLU A 164 7.74 6.25 12.74
N LYS A 165 8.22 7.47 12.50
CA LYS A 165 7.71 8.30 11.40
C LYS A 165 8.04 7.65 10.06
N VAL A 166 7.05 7.58 9.18
CA VAL A 166 7.16 7.07 7.81
C VAL A 166 6.67 8.12 6.81
N ASP A 167 7.02 7.97 5.56
CA ASP A 167 6.37 8.70 4.49
C ASP A 167 5.19 7.85 4.01
N VAL A 168 4.03 8.47 3.84
CA VAL A 168 2.81 7.80 3.35
C VAL A 168 2.47 8.38 1.99
N TRP A 169 2.57 7.54 0.96
CA TRP A 169 2.09 7.86 -0.37
C TRP A 169 0.81 7.12 -0.63
N HIS A 170 -0.11 7.74 -1.36
CA HIS A 170 -1.34 7.10 -1.79
C HIS A 170 -1.77 7.57 -3.17
N TYR A 171 -2.43 6.68 -3.91
CA TYR A 171 -2.98 6.98 -5.23
C TYR A 171 -4.13 6.03 -5.58
N PRO A 172 -5.09 6.49 -6.42
CA PRO A 172 -6.18 5.65 -6.86
C PRO A 172 -5.70 4.55 -7.79
N ILE A 173 -6.29 3.37 -7.64
CA ILE A 173 -6.22 2.26 -8.59
C ILE A 173 -7.45 2.36 -9.47
N GLU A 174 -7.25 2.56 -10.77
CA GLU A 174 -8.33 2.76 -11.73
C GLU A 174 -8.19 1.77 -12.88
N THR A 175 -9.30 1.36 -13.44
CA THR A 175 -9.37 0.56 -14.66
C THR A 175 -10.15 1.30 -15.72
N VAL A 176 -9.87 1.00 -16.97
CA VAL A 176 -10.64 1.47 -18.12
C VAL A 176 -11.63 0.38 -18.50
N SER A 177 -12.90 0.71 -18.59
CA SER A 177 -13.96 -0.21 -18.95
C SER A 177 -14.81 0.33 -20.09
N LEU A 178 -15.30 -0.60 -20.93
CA LEU A 178 -16.28 -0.29 -21.96
C LEU A 178 -17.69 -0.43 -21.38
N SER A 179 -18.47 0.66 -21.42
CA SER A 179 -19.89 0.69 -21.05
C SER A 179 -20.76 1.00 -22.26
N GLU A 180 -22.08 0.93 -22.12
CA GLU A 180 -23.01 1.31 -23.18
C GLU A 180 -22.85 2.77 -23.63
N GLY A 181 -22.33 3.63 -22.76
CA GLY A 181 -22.09 5.04 -23.05
C GLY A 181 -20.67 5.35 -23.54
N GLY A 182 -19.84 4.33 -23.85
CA GLY A 182 -18.45 4.48 -24.30
C GLY A 182 -17.42 4.03 -23.26
N VAL A 183 -16.17 4.39 -23.48
CA VAL A 183 -15.04 4.04 -22.60
C VAL A 183 -15.00 4.98 -21.43
N GLU A 184 -14.89 4.44 -20.20
CA GLU A 184 -14.87 5.21 -18.96
C GLU A 184 -13.88 4.65 -17.92
N ARG A 185 -13.42 5.50 -17.01
CA ARG A 185 -12.58 5.10 -15.88
C ARG A 185 -13.43 4.61 -14.71
N LEU A 186 -13.01 3.51 -14.11
CA LEU A 186 -13.64 2.94 -12.93
C LEU A 186 -12.61 2.87 -11.78
N TYR A 187 -12.92 3.53 -10.69
CA TYR A 187 -12.16 3.43 -9.44
C TYR A 187 -12.33 2.04 -8.83
N GLN A 188 -11.22 1.37 -8.53
CA GLN A 188 -11.18 0.03 -7.93
C GLN A 188 -10.76 0.06 -6.46
N GLY A 189 -9.96 1.04 -6.08
CA GLY A 189 -9.43 1.17 -4.74
C GLY A 189 -8.32 2.21 -4.67
N THR A 190 -7.66 2.29 -3.52
CA THR A 190 -6.50 3.16 -3.30
C THR A 190 -5.34 2.35 -2.77
N ALA A 191 -4.18 2.50 -3.41
CA ALA A 191 -2.92 1.99 -2.91
C ALA A 191 -2.33 2.97 -1.89
N PHE A 192 -1.85 2.45 -0.78
CA PHE A 192 -1.07 3.15 0.23
C PHE A 192 0.31 2.51 0.31
N LEU A 193 1.37 3.32 0.27
CA LEU A 193 2.73 2.88 0.52
C LEU A 193 3.23 3.54 1.80
N PHE A 194 3.61 2.72 2.77
CA PHE A 194 4.24 3.15 4.02
C PHE A 194 5.74 3.00 3.84
N MET A 195 6.42 4.12 3.58
CA MET A 195 7.78 4.17 3.10
C MET A 195 8.74 4.57 4.20
N LYS A 196 9.84 3.86 4.34
CA LYS A 196 10.92 4.18 5.27
C LYS A 196 12.26 4.16 4.55
N LYS A 197 12.99 5.28 4.61
CA LYS A 197 14.40 5.30 4.24
C LYS A 197 15.18 4.45 5.23
N ILE A 198 15.88 3.46 4.72
CA ILE A 198 16.68 2.54 5.51
C ILE A 198 18.08 2.45 4.94
N ASP A 199 19.06 2.47 5.85
CA ASP A 199 20.46 2.19 5.55
C ASP A 199 20.97 1.34 6.72
N PHE A 200 21.18 0.05 6.48
CA PHE A 200 21.56 -0.88 7.53
C PHE A 200 22.44 -2.02 7.02
N ASN A 201 23.26 -2.51 7.95
CA ASN A 201 24.01 -3.75 7.83
C ASN A 201 23.81 -4.50 9.15
N GLY A 202 22.93 -5.51 9.14
CA GLY A 202 22.49 -6.23 10.34
C GLY A 202 20.98 -6.40 10.36
N ASN A 203 20.28 -5.72 11.26
CA ASN A 203 18.81 -5.82 11.31
C ASN A 203 18.12 -4.46 11.47
N LYS A 204 16.89 -4.38 10.98
CA LYS A 204 15.97 -3.24 11.16
C LYS A 204 14.61 -3.76 11.58
N ARG A 205 14.04 -3.13 12.62
CA ARG A 205 12.66 -3.39 13.06
C ARG A 205 11.78 -2.24 12.67
N LEU A 206 10.59 -2.56 12.18
CA LEU A 206 9.52 -1.62 11.85
C LEU A 206 8.20 -2.21 12.33
N GLY A 207 7.21 -1.36 12.60
CA GLY A 207 5.90 -1.87 12.95
C GLY A 207 4.83 -0.81 12.89
N PHE A 208 3.58 -1.26 12.75
CA PHE A 208 2.41 -0.41 12.77
C PHE A 208 1.17 -1.16 13.23
N ASN A 209 0.18 -0.39 13.69
CA ASN A 209 -1.14 -0.90 14.00
C ASN A 209 -2.14 -0.38 12.98
N VAL A 210 -3.13 -1.21 12.68
CA VAL A 210 -4.35 -0.83 11.97
C VAL A 210 -5.52 -1.08 12.92
N SER A 211 -6.27 -0.05 13.25
CA SER A 211 -7.42 -0.16 14.15
C SER A 211 -8.70 0.31 13.48
N PHE A 212 -9.79 -0.35 13.85
CA PHE A 212 -11.14 -0.06 13.36
C PHE A 212 -11.95 0.59 14.49
N GLY A 213 -12.73 1.58 14.14
CA GLY A 213 -13.64 2.28 15.05
C GLY A 213 -14.80 2.92 14.31
N GLU A 214 -15.71 3.49 15.08
CA GLU A 214 -16.81 4.29 14.55
C GLU A 214 -16.35 5.73 14.33
N VAL A 215 -17.00 6.41 13.39
CA VAL A 215 -16.87 7.84 13.19
C VAL A 215 -17.58 8.54 14.37
N LYS A 216 -16.81 9.25 15.19
CA LYS A 216 -17.34 10.09 16.25
C LYS A 216 -17.56 11.53 15.76
#